data_c0dd7c6cfb35f279cc4310c436685fb6
#
_entry.id   c0dd7c6cfb35f279cc4310c436685fb6
#
_cell.length_a   1.000
_cell.length_b   1.000
_cell.length_c   1.000
_cell.angle_alpha   90.00
_cell.angle_beta   90.00
_cell.angle_gamma   90.00
#
_symmetry.space_group_name_H-M   'P 1'
#
loop_
_entity.id
_entity.type
_entity.pdbx_description
1 polymer ?
#
loop_
_entity_poly.entity_id
_entity_poly.type
_entity_poly.pdbx_seq_one_letter_code
_entity_poly.pdbx_strand_id
1 'polypeptide(L)'
;MKNKNRQLSMKERWEIDRKSGATFLVSSPQCEICANVIKNDAVKCLAYKEIKPNDVRRCKKECPKFKSKDPLLIKKNNKELGDLLSGIFGFCVGDALGVPVEFESREEREKDEVHEMRAYGTHHQYFGTWSDDTSLTLCLIDSLKNGYDLRDIADKFLEFYFNALWTPHGKVFDIGNTTVLAIQQISMGEPLEFCGGNSENSNGN
;
A
#
# COMPACT_ATOMS: atom_id res chain seq x y z
N MET A 1 18.95 -8.60 36.29
CA MET A 1 18.87 -9.16 34.94
C MET A 1 18.15 -8.14 34.05
N LYS A 2 18.88 -7.46 33.16
CA LYS A 2 18.30 -6.43 32.28
C LYS A 2 17.60 -7.11 31.10
N ASN A 3 16.33 -6.73 30.88
CA ASN A 3 15.43 -7.27 29.88
C ASN A 3 16.04 -7.15 28.47
N LYS A 4 16.45 -8.26 27.83
CA LYS A 4 17.16 -8.32 26.54
C LYS A 4 16.26 -8.14 25.30
N ASN A 5 14.95 -7.88 25.47
CA ASN A 5 13.98 -7.84 24.38
C ASN A 5 13.28 -6.47 24.21
N ARG A 6 13.95 -5.37 24.54
CA ARG A 6 13.39 -4.06 24.20
C ARG A 6 13.57 -3.82 22.71
N GLN A 7 12.46 -3.80 21.99
CA GLN A 7 12.43 -3.39 20.60
C GLN A 7 12.78 -1.89 20.51
N LEU A 8 13.84 -1.57 19.77
CA LEU A 8 14.29 -0.19 19.60
C LEU A 8 13.30 0.60 18.73
N SER A 9 12.96 1.81 19.13
CA SER A 9 12.21 2.75 18.29
C SER A 9 12.97 3.07 17.00
N MET A 10 12.26 3.51 15.94
CA MET A 10 12.90 3.95 14.69
C MET A 10 13.98 5.01 14.91
N LYS A 11 13.75 5.95 15.85
CA LYS A 11 14.69 7.01 16.19
C LYS A 11 15.97 6.45 16.83
N GLU A 12 15.86 5.48 17.74
CA GLU A 12 17.01 4.81 18.35
C GLU A 12 17.80 3.98 17.34
N ARG A 13 17.13 3.28 16.39
CA ARG A 13 17.80 2.58 15.28
C ARG A 13 18.56 3.56 14.39
N TRP A 14 17.94 4.67 14.01
CA TRP A 14 18.57 5.73 13.21
C TRP A 14 19.83 6.32 13.86
N GLU A 15 19.81 6.51 15.19
CA GLU A 15 20.98 6.98 15.94
C GLU A 15 22.11 5.95 16.00
N ILE A 16 21.76 4.66 16.14
CA ILE A 16 22.75 3.55 16.13
C ILE A 16 23.40 3.47 14.75
N ASP A 17 22.60 3.47 13.68
CA ASP A 17 23.07 3.41 12.31
C ASP A 17 23.96 4.61 11.96
N ARG A 18 23.58 5.80 12.38
CA ARG A 18 24.38 7.03 12.21
C ARG A 18 25.72 6.97 12.96
N LYS A 19 25.75 6.37 14.14
CA LYS A 19 26.98 6.21 14.95
C LYS A 19 27.89 5.12 14.45
N SER A 20 27.33 4.08 13.80
CA SER A 20 28.10 2.95 13.24
C SER A 20 28.80 3.30 11.92
N GLY A 21 28.58 4.51 11.37
CA GLY A 21 29.12 4.91 10.07
C GLY A 21 28.48 4.19 8.88
N ALA A 22 27.40 3.44 9.11
CA ALA A 22 26.61 2.82 8.06
C ALA A 22 25.93 3.92 7.24
N THR A 23 26.53 4.30 6.14
CA THR A 23 25.90 5.15 5.12
C THR A 23 24.91 4.30 4.35
N PHE A 24 23.66 4.27 4.78
CA PHE A 24 22.57 3.79 3.93
C PHE A 24 22.48 4.74 2.73
N LEU A 25 22.97 4.28 1.59
CA LEU A 25 22.71 4.93 0.31
C LEU A 25 21.27 4.61 -0.06
N VAL A 26 20.32 5.32 0.58
CA VAL A 26 18.92 5.26 0.18
C VAL A 26 18.85 5.89 -1.20
N SER A 27 18.54 5.09 -2.20
CA SER A 27 18.20 5.63 -3.51
C SER A 27 16.97 6.52 -3.34
N SER A 28 16.97 7.70 -3.97
CA SER A 28 15.78 8.53 -4.00
C SER A 28 14.63 7.72 -4.64
N PRO A 29 13.41 7.68 -4.07
CA PRO A 29 12.27 6.95 -4.63
C PRO A 29 12.07 7.22 -6.11
N GLN A 30 12.24 8.48 -6.57
CA GLN A 30 12.18 8.81 -7.99
C GLN A 30 13.29 8.15 -8.83
N CYS A 31 14.43 7.77 -8.23
CA CYS A 31 15.51 7.10 -8.95
C CYS A 31 15.17 5.62 -9.19
N GLU A 32 14.44 4.96 -8.34
CA GLU A 32 14.06 3.54 -8.48
C GLU A 32 13.17 3.30 -9.70
N ILE A 33 12.29 4.23 -9.98
CA ILE A 33 11.37 4.21 -11.12
C ILE A 33 11.91 4.99 -12.34
N CYS A 34 13.14 5.48 -12.31
CA CYS A 34 13.75 6.26 -13.38
C CYS A 34 14.41 5.37 -14.44
N ALA A 35 14.15 5.65 -15.72
CA ALA A 35 14.79 4.95 -16.83
C ALA A 35 16.33 5.15 -16.88
N ASN A 36 16.85 6.18 -16.23
CA ASN A 36 18.28 6.48 -16.17
C ASN A 36 18.98 5.82 -14.95
N VAL A 37 18.30 4.98 -14.17
CA VAL A 37 18.89 4.32 -13.00
C VAL A 37 19.97 3.33 -13.41
N ILE A 38 21.06 3.31 -12.65
CA ILE A 38 22.06 2.24 -12.70
C ILE A 38 21.75 1.33 -11.52
N LYS A 39 21.49 0.03 -11.78
CA LYS A 39 21.23 -0.94 -10.72
C LYS A 39 22.38 -0.96 -9.70
N ASN A 40 22.04 -0.97 -8.43
CA ASN A 40 22.98 -1.00 -7.31
C ASN A 40 23.93 0.21 -7.19
N ASP A 41 23.61 1.34 -7.86
CA ASP A 41 24.35 2.59 -7.70
C ASP A 41 23.40 3.74 -7.36
N ALA A 42 23.32 4.07 -6.08
CA ALA A 42 22.49 5.18 -5.59
C ALA A 42 23.09 6.56 -5.93
N VAL A 43 24.34 6.63 -6.28
CA VAL A 43 25.11 7.87 -6.46
C VAL A 43 25.13 8.30 -7.93
N LYS A 44 25.27 7.36 -8.86
CA LYS A 44 25.38 7.61 -10.30
C LYS A 44 24.09 7.27 -11.04
N CYS A 45 23.92 7.79 -12.22
CA CYS A 45 22.90 7.37 -13.18
C CYS A 45 23.30 7.76 -14.60
N LEU A 46 22.63 7.19 -15.61
CA LEU A 46 22.95 7.42 -17.03
C LEU A 46 22.78 8.88 -17.48
N ALA A 47 21.94 9.66 -16.78
CA ALA A 47 21.68 11.06 -17.14
C ALA A 47 22.73 12.04 -16.63
N TYR A 48 23.57 11.64 -15.68
CA TYR A 48 24.66 12.44 -15.13
C TYR A 48 25.98 11.76 -15.38
N LYS A 49 26.89 12.44 -16.09
CA LYS A 49 28.24 11.90 -16.40
C LYS A 49 29.08 11.64 -15.15
N GLU A 50 28.80 12.41 -14.10
CA GLU A 50 29.45 12.32 -12.80
C GLU A 50 28.46 11.89 -11.71
N ILE A 51 28.64 12.39 -10.51
CA ILE A 51 27.76 12.13 -9.37
C ILE A 51 26.48 12.97 -9.49
N LYS A 52 25.32 12.39 -9.20
CA LYS A 52 24.05 13.13 -9.10
C LYS A 52 24.16 14.27 -8.07
N PRO A 53 23.56 15.46 -8.35
CA PRO A 53 23.53 16.55 -7.39
C PRO A 53 23.02 16.13 -6.01
N ASN A 54 23.62 16.66 -4.95
CA ASN A 54 23.35 16.25 -3.58
C ASN A 54 21.88 16.46 -3.18
N ASP A 55 21.27 17.57 -3.64
CA ASP A 55 19.85 17.88 -3.38
C ASP A 55 18.90 16.87 -4.03
N VAL A 56 19.27 16.34 -5.20
CA VAL A 56 18.52 15.27 -5.90
C VAL A 56 18.69 13.94 -5.16
N ARG A 57 19.92 13.60 -4.76
CA ARG A 57 20.19 12.36 -3.99
C ARG A 57 19.47 12.33 -2.65
N ARG A 58 19.36 13.47 -1.99
CA ARG A 58 18.71 13.62 -0.68
C ARG A 58 17.21 13.93 -0.76
N CYS A 59 16.60 13.80 -1.93
CA CYS A 59 15.18 14.10 -2.17
C CYS A 59 14.76 15.53 -1.79
N LYS A 60 15.68 16.49 -1.73
CA LYS A 60 15.37 17.89 -1.45
C LYS A 60 14.80 18.63 -2.66
N LYS A 61 15.11 18.13 -3.87
CA LYS A 61 14.61 18.65 -5.14
C LYS A 61 14.28 17.49 -6.07
N GLU A 62 13.30 17.71 -6.92
CA GLU A 62 13.02 16.79 -8.02
C GLU A 62 14.19 16.75 -9.01
N CYS A 63 14.42 15.58 -9.59
CA CYS A 63 15.47 15.41 -10.59
C CYS A 63 15.03 16.00 -11.94
N PRO A 64 15.67 17.05 -12.45
CA PRO A 64 15.29 17.63 -13.74
C PRO A 64 15.53 16.69 -14.94
N LYS A 65 16.30 15.62 -14.74
CA LYS A 65 16.59 14.59 -15.75
C LYS A 65 15.83 13.29 -15.50
N PHE A 66 14.81 13.34 -14.65
CA PHE A 66 13.96 12.19 -14.38
C PHE A 66 13.23 11.73 -15.65
N LYS A 67 13.28 10.43 -15.94
CA LYS A 67 12.48 9.77 -16.97
C LYS A 67 11.83 8.55 -16.34
N SER A 68 10.51 8.55 -16.21
CA SER A 68 9.81 7.39 -15.69
C SER A 68 10.01 6.16 -16.59
N LYS A 69 10.17 5.01 -15.95
CA LYS A 69 10.04 3.70 -16.63
C LYS A 69 8.59 3.27 -16.75
N ASP A 70 7.72 3.84 -15.90
CA ASP A 70 6.34 3.47 -15.83
C ASP A 70 5.55 4.15 -16.95
N PRO A 71 4.90 3.40 -17.85
CA PRO A 71 4.05 3.94 -18.89
C PRO A 71 2.90 4.82 -18.37
N LEU A 72 2.41 4.55 -17.15
CA LEU A 72 1.33 5.32 -16.52
C LEU A 72 1.83 6.73 -16.12
N LEU A 73 3.06 6.84 -15.62
CA LEU A 73 3.68 8.13 -15.30
C LEU A 73 4.10 8.94 -16.54
N ILE A 74 4.31 8.27 -17.69
CA ILE A 74 4.60 8.95 -18.96
C ILE A 74 3.35 9.68 -19.48
N LYS A 75 2.14 9.19 -19.18
CA LYS A 75 0.85 9.79 -19.58
C LYS A 75 0.35 10.89 -18.62
N LYS A 76 1.22 11.52 -17.83
CA LYS A 76 0.90 12.54 -16.82
C LYS A 76 0.11 13.78 -17.33
N ASN A 77 -0.15 13.86 -18.64
CA ASN A 77 -0.97 14.91 -19.25
C ASN A 77 -2.44 14.52 -19.43
N ASN A 78 -2.86 13.32 -19.00
CA ASN A 78 -4.28 12.95 -19.01
C ASN A 78 -4.87 13.25 -17.63
N LYS A 79 -5.68 14.32 -17.55
CA LYS A 79 -6.34 14.75 -16.32
C LYS A 79 -7.21 13.63 -15.74
N GLU A 80 -7.96 12.92 -16.57
CA GLU A 80 -8.85 11.83 -16.14
C GLU A 80 -8.07 10.68 -15.47
N LEU A 81 -6.93 10.29 -16.03
CA LEU A 81 -6.06 9.28 -15.41
C LEU A 81 -5.44 9.80 -14.10
N GLY A 82 -5.10 11.10 -14.04
CA GLY A 82 -4.59 11.73 -12.82
C GLY A 82 -5.62 11.73 -11.71
N ASP A 83 -6.86 12.06 -12.03
CA ASP A 83 -7.99 12.08 -11.10
C ASP A 83 -8.32 10.66 -10.60
N LEU A 84 -8.34 9.66 -11.49
CA LEU A 84 -8.55 8.25 -11.14
C LEU A 84 -7.46 7.74 -10.19
N LEU A 85 -6.19 7.96 -10.53
CA LEU A 85 -5.06 7.54 -9.69
C LEU A 85 -5.08 8.24 -8.33
N SER A 86 -5.44 9.53 -8.29
CA SER A 86 -5.57 10.27 -7.03
C SER A 86 -6.67 9.69 -6.15
N GLY A 87 -7.79 9.27 -6.74
CA GLY A 87 -8.87 8.58 -6.03
C GLY A 87 -8.41 7.24 -5.43
N ILE A 88 -7.76 6.40 -6.24
CA ILE A 88 -7.25 5.09 -5.79
C ILE A 88 -6.22 5.28 -4.66
N PHE A 89 -5.24 6.16 -4.84
CA PHE A 89 -4.24 6.41 -3.79
C PHE A 89 -4.86 7.02 -2.54
N GLY A 90 -5.81 7.94 -2.68
CA GLY A 90 -6.55 8.51 -1.56
C GLY A 90 -7.29 7.46 -0.75
N PHE A 91 -7.94 6.50 -1.44
CA PHE A 91 -8.60 5.36 -0.82
C PHE A 91 -7.62 4.49 -0.04
N CYS A 92 -6.52 4.05 -0.68
CA CYS A 92 -5.50 3.22 -0.03
C CYS A 92 -4.84 3.91 1.18
N VAL A 93 -4.62 5.22 1.09
CA VAL A 93 -4.08 6.02 2.21
C VAL A 93 -5.10 6.12 3.34
N GLY A 94 -6.37 6.33 3.02
CA GLY A 94 -7.46 6.38 4.00
C GLY A 94 -7.59 5.09 4.78
N ASP A 95 -7.62 3.95 4.09
CA ASP A 95 -7.62 2.62 4.68
C ASP A 95 -6.41 2.42 5.61
N ALA A 96 -5.19 2.63 5.12
CA ALA A 96 -3.98 2.46 5.93
C ALA A 96 -3.87 3.42 7.13
N LEU A 97 -4.53 4.57 7.10
CA LEU A 97 -4.67 5.47 8.25
C LEU A 97 -5.69 4.93 9.26
N GLY A 98 -6.74 4.25 8.79
CA GLY A 98 -7.80 3.69 9.60
C GLY A 98 -7.39 2.44 10.39
N VAL A 99 -6.64 1.53 9.76
CA VAL A 99 -6.24 0.23 10.33
C VAL A 99 -5.75 0.27 11.78
N PRO A 100 -4.88 1.20 12.22
CA PRO A 100 -4.42 1.23 13.61
C PRO A 100 -5.46 1.66 14.63
N VAL A 101 -6.52 2.32 14.22
CA VAL A 101 -7.49 3.01 15.08
C VAL A 101 -8.93 2.49 14.91
N GLU A 102 -9.11 1.47 14.11
CA GLU A 102 -10.40 0.84 13.88
C GLU A 102 -11.00 0.34 15.20
N PHE A 103 -12.33 0.35 15.31
CA PHE A 103 -13.10 0.03 16.51
C PHE A 103 -12.87 0.92 17.73
N GLU A 104 -12.02 1.93 17.66
CA GLU A 104 -11.93 2.93 18.72
C GLU A 104 -13.15 3.86 18.69
N SER A 105 -13.55 4.34 19.87
CA SER A 105 -14.72 5.22 19.98
C SER A 105 -14.45 6.60 19.36
N ARG A 106 -15.52 7.29 18.99
CA ARG A 106 -15.43 8.67 18.48
C ARG A 106 -14.78 9.60 19.49
N GLU A 107 -15.10 9.44 20.77
CA GLU A 107 -14.58 10.25 21.87
C GLU A 107 -13.07 10.03 22.08
N GLU A 108 -12.58 8.82 21.81
CA GLU A 108 -11.13 8.54 21.81
C GLU A 108 -10.45 9.22 20.64
N ARG A 109 -11.06 9.16 19.45
CA ARG A 109 -10.51 9.79 18.24
C ARG A 109 -10.53 11.31 18.28
N GLU A 110 -11.51 11.93 18.95
CA GLU A 110 -11.53 13.38 19.16
C GLU A 110 -10.38 13.87 20.07
N LYS A 111 -9.87 13.00 20.94
CA LYS A 111 -8.73 13.32 21.84
C LYS A 111 -7.37 13.03 21.22
N ASP A 112 -7.32 12.13 20.27
CA ASP A 112 -6.10 11.67 19.59
C ASP A 112 -6.35 11.56 18.07
N GLU A 113 -6.51 12.70 17.42
CA GLU A 113 -6.77 12.78 15.98
C GLU A 113 -5.66 12.12 15.14
N VAL A 114 -6.06 11.48 14.05
CA VAL A 114 -5.13 10.80 13.14
C VAL A 114 -4.66 11.79 12.08
N HIS A 115 -3.44 12.27 12.21
CA HIS A 115 -2.80 13.19 11.27
C HIS A 115 -1.68 12.55 10.44
N GLU A 116 -1.24 11.35 10.83
CA GLU A 116 -0.14 10.64 10.16
C GLU A 116 -0.34 9.13 10.26
N MET A 117 0.35 8.38 9.41
CA MET A 117 0.39 6.93 9.50
C MET A 117 0.88 6.47 10.87
N ARG A 118 0.25 5.43 11.40
CA ARG A 118 0.60 4.79 12.67
C ARG A 118 0.92 3.32 12.46
N ALA A 119 1.57 2.70 13.43
CA ALA A 119 1.84 1.28 13.43
C ALA A 119 1.19 0.62 14.65
N TYR A 120 0.93 -0.66 14.52
CA TYR A 120 0.32 -1.55 15.53
C TYR A 120 -1.17 -1.24 15.76
N GLY A 121 -1.56 -0.55 16.79
CA GLY A 121 -2.96 -0.25 17.08
C GLY A 121 -3.84 -1.52 17.15
N THR A 122 -5.08 -1.40 16.73
CA THR A 122 -6.11 -2.45 16.83
C THR A 122 -5.70 -3.77 16.18
N HIS A 123 -5.18 -3.73 14.98
CA HIS A 123 -4.84 -4.94 14.21
C HIS A 123 -3.37 -5.37 14.35
N HIS A 124 -2.58 -4.69 15.17
CA HIS A 124 -1.15 -4.97 15.38
C HIS A 124 -0.33 -5.03 14.09
N GLN A 125 -0.67 -4.22 13.09
CA GLN A 125 -0.03 -4.17 11.80
C GLN A 125 1.16 -3.20 11.77
N TYR A 126 2.02 -3.36 10.77
CA TYR A 126 3.12 -2.44 10.52
C TYR A 126 2.62 -1.10 9.98
N PHE A 127 3.49 -0.10 10.05
CA PHE A 127 3.25 1.23 9.53
C PHE A 127 2.84 1.22 8.04
N GLY A 128 1.73 1.87 7.71
CA GLY A 128 1.23 1.99 6.34
C GLY A 128 0.65 0.71 5.75
N THR A 129 0.27 -0.25 6.59
CA THR A 129 -0.43 -1.47 6.17
C THR A 129 -1.88 -1.14 5.86
N TRP A 130 -2.36 -1.55 4.69
CA TRP A 130 -3.76 -1.47 4.28
C TRP A 130 -4.50 -2.78 4.59
N SER A 131 -5.83 -2.72 4.67
CA SER A 131 -6.73 -3.83 5.02
C SER A 131 -7.23 -4.62 3.79
N ASP A 132 -8.30 -5.38 3.99
CA ASP A 132 -9.06 -6.05 2.94
C ASP A 132 -9.73 -5.05 1.98
N ASP A 133 -10.12 -3.87 2.42
CA ASP A 133 -10.70 -2.81 1.60
C ASP A 133 -9.82 -2.47 0.39
N THR A 134 -8.57 -2.13 0.63
CA THR A 134 -7.61 -1.87 -0.44
C THR A 134 -7.30 -3.13 -1.24
N SER A 135 -7.15 -4.28 -0.59
CA SER A 135 -6.81 -5.54 -1.26
C SER A 135 -7.89 -5.97 -2.25
N LEU A 136 -9.17 -5.93 -1.85
CA LEU A 136 -10.31 -6.23 -2.72
C LEU A 136 -10.47 -5.19 -3.84
N THR A 137 -10.26 -3.92 -3.54
CA THR A 137 -10.23 -2.85 -4.54
C THR A 137 -9.15 -3.09 -5.60
N LEU A 138 -7.95 -3.51 -5.20
CA LEU A 138 -6.86 -3.85 -6.13
C LEU A 138 -7.19 -5.09 -6.96
N CYS A 139 -7.86 -6.10 -6.39
CA CYS A 139 -8.39 -7.25 -7.11
C CYS A 139 -9.39 -6.82 -8.20
N LEU A 140 -10.32 -5.94 -7.86
CA LEU A 140 -11.29 -5.39 -8.81
C LEU A 140 -10.61 -4.61 -9.94
N ILE A 141 -9.68 -3.71 -9.62
CA ILE A 141 -8.92 -2.92 -10.60
C ILE A 141 -8.12 -3.85 -11.51
N ASP A 142 -7.51 -4.89 -10.95
CA ASP A 142 -6.73 -5.88 -11.72
C ASP A 142 -7.60 -6.65 -12.72
N SER A 143 -8.83 -6.99 -12.37
CA SER A 143 -9.79 -7.59 -13.29
C SER A 143 -10.22 -6.59 -14.37
N LEU A 144 -10.64 -5.39 -14.00
CA LEU A 144 -11.18 -4.39 -14.91
C LEU A 144 -10.21 -3.90 -15.99
N LYS A 145 -8.91 -4.15 -15.86
CA LYS A 145 -7.92 -3.87 -16.94
C LYS A 145 -8.27 -4.53 -18.26
N ASN A 146 -8.93 -5.67 -18.21
CA ASN A 146 -9.32 -6.46 -19.38
C ASN A 146 -10.79 -6.28 -19.76
N GLY A 147 -11.50 -5.37 -19.10
CA GLY A 147 -12.95 -5.18 -19.23
C GLY A 147 -13.71 -5.80 -18.07
N TYR A 148 -15.03 -5.62 -18.06
CA TYR A 148 -15.88 -6.16 -17.00
C TYR A 148 -16.15 -7.66 -17.24
N ASP A 149 -15.70 -8.49 -16.32
CA ASP A 149 -15.99 -9.92 -16.26
C ASP A 149 -16.24 -10.31 -14.80
N LEU A 150 -17.51 -10.64 -14.47
CA LEU A 150 -17.89 -11.01 -13.11
C LEU A 150 -17.18 -12.27 -12.63
N ARG A 151 -16.89 -13.23 -13.53
CA ARG A 151 -16.15 -14.44 -13.18
C ARG A 151 -14.71 -14.14 -12.83
N ASP A 152 -14.01 -13.31 -13.62
CA ASP A 152 -12.63 -12.92 -13.34
C ASP A 152 -12.53 -12.13 -12.02
N ILE A 153 -13.51 -11.25 -11.72
CA ILE A 153 -13.59 -10.56 -10.42
C ILE A 153 -13.71 -11.57 -9.28
N ALA A 154 -14.62 -12.53 -9.40
CA ALA A 154 -14.84 -13.57 -8.39
C ALA A 154 -13.57 -14.42 -8.18
N ASP A 155 -12.91 -14.83 -9.25
CA ASP A 155 -11.67 -15.60 -9.19
C ASP A 155 -10.55 -14.81 -8.47
N LYS A 156 -10.43 -13.51 -8.70
CA LYS A 156 -9.47 -12.67 -7.97
C LYS A 156 -9.81 -12.51 -6.50
N PHE A 157 -11.09 -12.49 -6.13
CA PHE A 157 -11.49 -12.49 -4.71
C PHE A 157 -11.18 -13.83 -4.03
N LEU A 158 -11.32 -14.96 -4.75
CA LEU A 158 -10.84 -16.25 -4.27
C LEU A 158 -9.32 -16.25 -4.07
N GLU A 159 -8.55 -15.72 -5.03
CA GLU A 159 -7.09 -15.59 -4.92
C GLU A 159 -6.68 -14.68 -3.75
N PHE A 160 -7.39 -13.58 -3.52
CA PHE A 160 -7.19 -12.76 -2.32
C PHE A 160 -7.36 -13.60 -1.05
N TYR A 161 -8.48 -14.29 -0.91
CA TYR A 161 -8.83 -15.00 0.32
C TYR A 161 -7.93 -16.21 0.59
N PHE A 162 -7.66 -17.04 -0.41
CA PHE A 162 -6.90 -18.28 -0.26
C PHE A 162 -5.39 -18.10 -0.44
N ASN A 163 -4.96 -17.18 -1.28
CA ASN A 163 -3.56 -17.00 -1.67
C ASN A 163 -2.99 -15.62 -1.33
N ALA A 164 -3.76 -14.80 -0.60
CA ALA A 164 -3.38 -13.47 -0.15
C ALA A 164 -2.97 -12.51 -1.29
N LEU A 165 -3.62 -12.63 -2.46
CA LEU A 165 -3.40 -11.73 -3.61
C LEU A 165 -3.63 -10.27 -3.18
N TRP A 166 -2.73 -9.38 -3.55
CA TRP A 166 -2.78 -7.94 -3.24
C TRP A 166 -2.81 -7.59 -1.76
N THR A 167 -2.45 -8.50 -0.87
CA THR A 167 -2.26 -8.16 0.55
C THR A 167 -0.87 -7.56 0.80
N PRO A 168 -0.71 -6.66 1.78
CA PRO A 168 0.57 -5.97 2.00
C PRO A 168 1.67 -6.89 2.53
N HIS A 169 1.32 -7.99 3.21
CA HIS A 169 2.27 -8.87 3.90
C HIS A 169 2.04 -10.36 3.63
N GLY A 170 1.33 -10.72 2.55
CA GLY A 170 1.05 -12.11 2.23
C GLY A 170 0.09 -12.81 3.20
N LYS A 171 -0.76 -12.02 3.89
CA LYS A 171 -1.78 -12.51 4.82
C LYS A 171 -3.03 -11.66 4.72
N VAL A 172 -4.18 -12.31 4.72
CA VAL A 172 -5.48 -11.66 4.85
C VAL A 172 -5.72 -11.35 6.33
N PHE A 173 -6.19 -10.15 6.61
CA PHE A 173 -6.68 -9.75 7.94
C PHE A 173 -7.85 -8.79 7.73
N ASP A 174 -8.62 -8.56 8.79
CA ASP A 174 -9.72 -7.60 8.89
C ASP A 174 -10.91 -7.84 7.93
N ILE A 175 -10.97 -8.98 7.29
CA ILE A 175 -12.05 -9.29 6.36
C ILE A 175 -13.40 -9.45 7.08
N GLY A 176 -14.42 -8.70 6.64
CA GLY A 176 -15.76 -8.74 7.16
C GLY A 176 -16.46 -10.10 6.98
N ASN A 177 -17.30 -10.49 7.95
CA ASN A 177 -18.02 -11.76 7.93
C ASN A 177 -18.88 -11.92 6.67
N THR A 178 -19.53 -10.86 6.21
CA THR A 178 -20.37 -10.89 5.00
C THR A 178 -19.54 -11.17 3.76
N THR A 179 -18.35 -10.57 3.67
CA THR A 179 -17.40 -10.80 2.59
C THR A 179 -16.88 -12.25 2.61
N VAL A 180 -16.54 -12.78 3.79
CA VAL A 180 -16.13 -14.18 3.94
C VAL A 180 -17.21 -15.13 3.43
N LEU A 181 -18.47 -14.93 3.85
CA LEU A 181 -19.60 -15.77 3.43
C LEU A 181 -19.80 -15.71 1.90
N ALA A 182 -19.73 -14.53 1.32
CA ALA A 182 -19.83 -14.38 -0.16
C ALA A 182 -18.71 -15.14 -0.88
N ILE A 183 -17.47 -15.00 -0.45
CA ILE A 183 -16.32 -15.71 -1.04
C ILE A 183 -16.46 -17.23 -0.87
N GLN A 184 -16.97 -17.70 0.26
CA GLN A 184 -17.24 -19.13 0.47
C GLN A 184 -18.32 -19.66 -0.50
N GLN A 185 -19.39 -18.91 -0.74
CA GLN A 185 -20.41 -19.29 -1.72
C GLN A 185 -19.84 -19.32 -3.14
N ILE A 186 -19.02 -18.36 -3.52
CA ILE A 186 -18.27 -18.38 -4.79
C ILE A 186 -17.43 -19.66 -4.90
N SER A 187 -16.72 -20.04 -3.84
CA SER A 187 -15.86 -21.23 -3.82
C SER A 187 -16.64 -22.54 -3.92
N MET A 188 -17.90 -22.56 -3.49
CA MET A 188 -18.82 -23.69 -3.61
C MET A 188 -19.46 -23.80 -4.98
N GLY A 189 -19.25 -22.80 -5.85
CA GLY A 189 -19.81 -22.78 -7.20
C GLY A 189 -21.25 -22.27 -7.29
N GLU A 190 -21.72 -21.56 -6.27
CA GLU A 190 -23.01 -20.89 -6.34
C GLU A 190 -23.03 -19.84 -7.45
N PRO A 191 -24.20 -19.55 -8.05
CA PRO A 191 -24.29 -18.49 -9.06
C PRO A 191 -23.85 -17.14 -8.48
N LEU A 192 -22.94 -16.47 -9.17
CA LEU A 192 -22.24 -15.28 -8.66
C LEU A 192 -23.19 -14.16 -8.25
N GLU A 193 -24.33 -14.04 -8.92
CA GLU A 193 -25.35 -13.03 -8.65
C GLU A 193 -26.04 -13.22 -7.29
N PHE A 194 -25.89 -14.40 -6.68
CA PHE A 194 -26.53 -14.74 -5.40
C PHE A 194 -25.54 -14.96 -4.26
N CYS A 195 -24.23 -14.79 -4.52
CA CYS A 195 -23.22 -15.00 -3.48
C CYS A 195 -23.18 -13.88 -2.42
N GLY A 196 -23.70 -12.70 -2.72
CA GLY A 196 -23.79 -11.59 -1.78
C GLY A 196 -24.87 -11.79 -0.72
N GLY A 197 -24.69 -11.17 0.45
CA GLY A 197 -25.70 -11.13 1.49
C GLY A 197 -26.93 -10.29 1.06
N ASN A 198 -28.11 -10.71 1.49
CA ASN A 198 -29.38 -10.05 1.15
C ASN A 198 -30.16 -9.55 2.39
N SER A 199 -29.58 -9.57 3.57
CA SER A 199 -30.18 -9.05 4.79
C SER A 199 -29.89 -7.56 4.98
N GLU A 200 -30.74 -6.87 5.74
CA GLU A 200 -30.53 -5.45 6.10
C GLU A 200 -29.22 -5.22 6.89
N ASN A 201 -28.67 -6.29 7.48
CA ASN A 201 -27.42 -6.25 8.23
C ASN A 201 -26.20 -6.70 7.37
N SER A 202 -26.42 -6.95 6.08
CA SER A 202 -25.35 -7.30 5.13
C SER A 202 -24.64 -6.02 4.65
N ASN A 203 -23.98 -5.34 5.56
CA ASN A 203 -23.04 -4.27 5.26
C ASN A 203 -21.64 -4.88 5.35
N GLY A 204 -21.04 -5.08 4.26
CA GLY A 204 -19.65 -5.48 4.16
C GLY A 204 -18.91 -4.47 3.31
N ASN A 205 -17.61 -4.67 3.22
CA ASN A 205 -16.72 -3.88 2.39
C ASN A 205 -17.06 -4.04 0.92
#